data_dd21aa5ae74f1dceb0240ab4a8e16208
#
_entry.id   dd21aa5ae74f1dceb0240ab4a8e16208
#
_cell.length_a   1.000
_cell.length_b   1.000
_cell.length_c   1.000
_cell.angle_alpha   90.00
_cell.angle_beta   90.00
_cell.angle_gamma   90.00
#
_symmetry.space_group_name_H-M   'P 1'
#
loop_
_entity.id
_entity.type
_entity.pdbx_description
1 polymer ?
#
loop_
_entity_poly.entity_id
_entity_poly.type
_entity_poly.pdbx_seq_one_letter_code
_entity_poly.pdbx_strand_id
1 'polypeptide(L)'
;MHESQSLISVYFVAGLLGALVGSFLNVCIYRLPRHESIAWPGSHCPACSYSIAWYDNIPVLSYVRLRGRCRHCAVGIPYRYPLVETLNALGYVGIVWFFGMTWSAAVYGILFSALLVVAGTDLSHKIIPNAITFPGIVVGLLSAATVLPLGFFEGLLGMLVGGGLLWLLAWASPYLFGKEGMGGGDIKLLAMIGAFLGWKPALMTIMVGSFLGSLVGVGLIVTKVIRREDYIPFGPFLVCGALVSLFFGQSLLGWYQGLLAG
;
A
#
# COMPACT_ATOMS: atom_id res chain seq x y z
N MET A 1 -32.13 8.28 -15.31
CA MET A 1 -32.03 8.87 -13.97
C MET A 1 -31.85 7.83 -12.85
N HIS A 2 -32.53 6.68 -12.86
CA HIS A 2 -32.35 5.64 -11.84
C HIS A 2 -30.95 5.00 -11.84
N GLU A 3 -30.34 4.80 -12.99
CA GLU A 3 -29.03 4.16 -13.14
C GLU A 3 -27.88 5.03 -12.60
N SER A 4 -27.95 6.35 -12.83
CA SER A 4 -26.95 7.28 -12.29
C SER A 4 -27.05 7.46 -10.77
N GLN A 5 -28.25 7.36 -10.20
CA GLN A 5 -28.43 7.40 -8.74
C GLN A 5 -27.87 6.14 -8.05
N SER A 6 -28.04 4.97 -8.69
CA SER A 6 -27.47 3.72 -8.17
C SER A 6 -25.94 3.72 -8.18
N LEU A 7 -25.31 4.25 -9.23
CA LEU A 7 -23.86 4.38 -9.31
C LEU A 7 -23.28 5.33 -8.24
N ILE A 8 -23.89 6.48 -8.03
CA ILE A 8 -23.46 7.44 -6.99
C ILE A 8 -23.49 6.79 -5.61
N SER A 9 -24.58 6.06 -5.28
CA SER A 9 -24.67 5.38 -4.00
C SER A 9 -23.62 4.30 -3.81
N VAL A 10 -23.25 3.56 -4.85
CA VAL A 10 -22.18 2.56 -4.82
C VAL A 10 -20.82 3.19 -4.52
N TYR A 11 -20.45 4.27 -5.20
CA TYR A 11 -19.19 4.98 -4.94
C TYR A 11 -19.15 5.61 -3.55
N PHE A 12 -20.29 6.14 -3.08
CA PHE A 12 -20.39 6.68 -1.73
C PHE A 12 -20.16 5.60 -0.67
N VAL A 13 -20.79 4.44 -0.82
CA VAL A 13 -20.59 3.30 0.10
C VAL A 13 -19.14 2.79 0.05
N ALA A 14 -18.55 2.67 -1.14
CA ALA A 14 -17.14 2.28 -1.29
C ALA A 14 -16.19 3.28 -0.59
N GLY A 15 -16.41 4.59 -0.78
CA GLY A 15 -15.63 5.63 -0.12
C GLY A 15 -15.78 5.62 1.40
N LEU A 16 -17.01 5.45 1.90
CA LEU A 16 -17.28 5.36 3.33
C LEU A 16 -16.58 4.14 3.94
N LEU A 17 -16.71 2.97 3.31
CA LEU A 17 -16.04 1.75 3.75
C LEU A 17 -14.51 1.93 3.72
N GLY A 18 -13.99 2.51 2.64
CA GLY A 18 -12.57 2.82 2.52
C GLY A 18 -12.06 3.77 3.62
N ALA A 19 -12.84 4.81 3.97
CA ALA A 19 -12.49 5.72 5.06
C ALA A 19 -12.47 5.01 6.43
N LEU A 20 -13.47 4.17 6.72
CA LEU A 20 -13.54 3.39 7.96
C LEU A 20 -12.35 2.42 8.09
N VAL A 21 -12.04 1.69 7.02
CA VAL A 21 -10.84 0.86 6.96
C VAL A 21 -9.59 1.73 7.15
N GLY A 22 -9.49 2.87 6.46
CA GLY A 22 -8.38 3.82 6.57
C GLY A 22 -8.09 4.28 8.00
N SER A 23 -9.14 4.51 8.80
CA SER A 23 -8.98 4.83 10.22
C SER A 23 -8.30 3.69 10.99
N PHE A 24 -8.66 2.42 10.71
CA PHE A 24 -7.98 1.25 11.27
C PHE A 24 -6.54 1.11 10.76
N LEU A 25 -6.26 1.45 9.49
CA LEU A 25 -4.89 1.42 8.96
C LEU A 25 -3.96 2.36 9.73
N ASN A 26 -4.43 3.51 10.23
CA ASN A 26 -3.65 4.38 11.09
C ASN A 26 -3.20 3.70 12.39
N VAL A 27 -4.06 2.83 12.96
CA VAL A 27 -3.70 2.00 14.13
C VAL A 27 -2.61 1.01 13.73
N CYS A 28 -2.75 0.34 12.59
CA CYS A 28 -1.73 -0.59 12.08
C CYS A 28 -0.38 0.11 11.85
N ILE A 29 -0.37 1.27 11.18
CA ILE A 29 0.85 2.05 10.91
C ILE A 29 1.54 2.49 12.21
N TYR A 30 0.78 2.80 13.25
CA TYR A 30 1.34 3.22 14.53
C TYR A 30 1.84 2.04 15.38
N ARG A 31 1.04 0.97 15.47
CA ARG A 31 1.28 -0.13 16.43
C ARG A 31 2.17 -1.25 15.91
N LEU A 32 2.06 -1.64 14.63
CA LEU A 32 2.84 -2.76 14.08
C LEU A 32 4.37 -2.58 14.22
N PRO A 33 4.96 -1.41 13.93
CA PRO A 33 6.39 -1.22 14.11
C PRO A 33 6.84 -1.24 15.58
N ARG A 34 5.91 -1.04 16.53
CA ARG A 34 6.15 -1.05 17.97
C ARG A 34 5.88 -2.40 18.62
N HIS A 35 5.47 -3.40 17.82
CA HIS A 35 5.03 -4.72 18.31
C HIS A 35 3.85 -4.65 19.30
N GLU A 36 3.01 -3.61 19.19
CA GLU A 36 1.83 -3.44 20.02
C GLU A 36 0.62 -4.15 19.40
N SER A 37 -0.31 -4.60 20.24
CA SER A 37 -1.56 -5.22 19.80
C SER A 37 -2.43 -4.22 19.01
N ILE A 38 -2.88 -4.62 17.82
CA ILE A 38 -3.80 -3.81 17.00
C ILE A 38 -5.25 -3.89 17.49
N ALA A 39 -5.58 -4.87 18.33
CA ALA A 39 -6.94 -5.10 18.83
C ALA A 39 -7.18 -4.43 20.19
N TRP A 40 -6.19 -4.36 21.07
CA TRP A 40 -6.33 -3.86 22.42
C TRP A 40 -5.08 -3.10 22.88
N PRO A 41 -5.21 -2.01 23.66
CA PRO A 41 -6.44 -1.29 24.02
C PRO A 41 -7.07 -0.54 22.85
N GLY A 42 -8.32 -0.04 23.01
CA GLY A 42 -9.00 0.80 22.03
C GLY A 42 -8.24 2.07 21.69
N SER A 43 -8.78 2.87 20.76
CA SER A 43 -8.15 4.14 20.35
C SER A 43 -8.11 5.13 21.53
N HIS A 44 -6.93 5.68 21.80
CA HIS A 44 -6.68 6.65 22.86
C HIS A 44 -5.68 7.72 22.41
N CYS A 45 -5.71 8.85 23.06
CA CYS A 45 -4.75 9.93 22.82
C CYS A 45 -3.38 9.53 23.38
N PRO A 46 -2.28 9.55 22.59
CA PRO A 46 -0.96 9.15 23.08
C PRO A 46 -0.38 10.12 24.13
N ALA A 47 -0.89 11.36 24.19
CA ALA A 47 -0.37 12.37 25.13
C ALA A 47 -1.08 12.38 26.48
N CYS A 48 -2.38 12.09 26.54
CA CYS A 48 -3.16 12.15 27.78
C CYS A 48 -3.89 10.85 28.13
N SER A 49 -3.70 9.79 27.33
CA SER A 49 -4.33 8.47 27.50
C SER A 49 -5.87 8.49 27.53
N TYR A 50 -6.49 9.62 27.18
CA TYR A 50 -7.95 9.73 27.10
C TYR A 50 -8.48 8.80 26.00
N SER A 51 -9.47 7.97 26.34
CA SER A 51 -10.13 7.07 25.39
C SER A 51 -10.95 7.86 24.36
N ILE A 52 -10.68 7.66 23.07
CA ILE A 52 -11.36 8.36 22.01
C ILE A 52 -12.77 7.80 21.85
N ALA A 53 -13.79 8.64 22.02
CA ALA A 53 -15.19 8.28 21.82
C ALA A 53 -15.44 7.95 20.33
N TRP A 54 -16.38 7.05 20.04
CA TRP A 54 -16.67 6.61 18.66
C TRP A 54 -16.99 7.77 17.70
N TYR A 55 -17.68 8.82 18.18
CA TYR A 55 -18.01 10.01 17.39
C TYR A 55 -16.81 10.95 17.14
N ASP A 56 -15.71 10.78 17.88
CA ASP A 56 -14.44 11.47 17.65
C ASP A 56 -13.48 10.62 16.81
N ASN A 57 -13.92 9.43 16.40
CA ASN A 57 -13.18 8.52 15.53
C ASN A 57 -13.81 8.37 14.14
N ILE A 58 -14.77 9.25 13.78
CA ILE A 58 -15.36 9.28 12.43
C ILE A 58 -14.29 9.80 11.46
N PRO A 59 -13.90 8.98 10.44
CA PRO A 59 -12.78 9.31 9.57
C PRO A 59 -12.93 10.69 8.92
N VAL A 60 -11.84 11.43 8.84
CA VAL A 60 -11.71 12.79 8.27
C VAL A 60 -12.60 13.82 8.99
N LEU A 61 -13.88 13.50 9.21
CA LEU A 61 -14.86 14.43 9.77
C LEU A 61 -14.48 14.85 11.20
N SER A 62 -14.04 13.90 12.03
CA SER A 62 -13.59 14.19 13.40
C SER A 62 -12.36 15.09 13.42
N TYR A 63 -11.42 14.86 12.52
CA TYR A 63 -10.23 15.72 12.38
C TYR A 63 -10.62 17.17 12.06
N VAL A 64 -11.52 17.37 11.09
CA VAL A 64 -12.00 18.71 10.70
C VAL A 64 -12.77 19.36 11.87
N ARG A 65 -13.72 18.62 12.48
CA ARG A 65 -14.52 19.11 13.61
C ARG A 65 -13.68 19.52 14.82
N LEU A 66 -12.66 18.74 15.13
CA LEU A 66 -11.73 18.98 16.25
C LEU A 66 -10.58 19.92 15.87
N ARG A 67 -10.57 20.43 14.64
CA ARG A 67 -9.50 21.31 14.10
C ARG A 67 -8.11 20.72 14.30
N GLY A 68 -7.99 19.39 14.10
CA GLY A 68 -6.74 18.65 14.24
C GLY A 68 -6.19 18.59 15.68
N ARG A 69 -7.04 18.69 16.71
CA ARG A 69 -6.61 18.68 18.10
C ARG A 69 -7.38 17.67 18.94
N CYS A 70 -6.72 17.12 19.96
CA CYS A 70 -7.38 16.24 20.92
C CYS A 70 -8.46 17.02 21.68
N ARG A 71 -9.64 16.43 21.86
CA ARG A 71 -10.76 17.03 22.61
C ARG A 71 -10.40 17.34 24.07
N HIS A 72 -9.57 16.50 24.70
CA HIS A 72 -9.29 16.58 26.15
C HIS A 72 -8.05 17.44 26.45
N CYS A 73 -6.91 17.21 25.75
CA CYS A 73 -5.65 17.90 26.06
C CYS A 73 -5.20 18.89 24.98
N ALA A 74 -6.00 19.08 23.92
CA ALA A 74 -5.72 19.98 22.80
C ALA A 74 -4.39 19.75 22.05
N VAL A 75 -3.67 18.63 22.31
CA VAL A 75 -2.48 18.26 21.54
C VAL A 75 -2.83 18.07 20.08
N GLY A 76 -1.96 18.47 19.17
CA GLY A 76 -2.15 18.35 17.72
C GLY A 76 -2.20 16.90 17.27
N ILE A 77 -3.21 16.56 16.45
CA ILE A 77 -3.31 15.26 15.76
C ILE A 77 -2.53 15.38 14.46
N PRO A 78 -1.57 14.46 14.17
CA PRO A 78 -0.79 14.50 12.93
C PRO A 78 -1.69 14.43 11.69
N TYR A 79 -1.37 15.20 10.64
CA TYR A 79 -2.10 15.23 9.37
C TYR A 79 -2.10 13.87 8.64
N ARG A 80 -1.20 12.98 9.00
CA ARG A 80 -1.15 11.61 8.47
C ARG A 80 -2.49 10.87 8.65
N TYR A 81 -3.19 11.11 9.76
CA TYR A 81 -4.47 10.44 10.05
C TYR A 81 -5.52 10.69 8.97
N PRO A 82 -5.97 11.94 8.72
CA PRO A 82 -6.93 12.20 7.67
C PRO A 82 -6.39 11.91 6.27
N LEU A 83 -5.06 11.98 6.05
CA LEU A 83 -4.46 11.64 4.77
C LEU A 83 -4.64 10.15 4.44
N VAL A 84 -4.30 9.24 5.36
CA VAL A 84 -4.45 7.80 5.17
C VAL A 84 -5.93 7.42 4.97
N GLU A 85 -6.83 8.02 5.75
CA GLU A 85 -8.26 7.80 5.64
C GLU A 85 -8.80 8.23 4.27
N THR A 86 -8.41 9.42 3.80
CA THR A 86 -8.81 9.94 2.49
C THR A 86 -8.22 9.12 1.36
N LEU A 87 -6.92 8.78 1.42
CA LEU A 87 -6.28 7.96 0.38
C LEU A 87 -6.93 6.59 0.27
N ASN A 88 -7.26 5.96 1.42
CA ASN A 88 -7.92 4.66 1.38
C ASN A 88 -9.36 4.75 0.86
N ALA A 89 -10.08 5.81 1.20
CA ALA A 89 -11.42 6.09 0.64
C ALA A 89 -11.37 6.26 -0.89
N LEU A 90 -10.45 7.11 -1.38
CA LEU A 90 -10.27 7.33 -2.82
C LEU A 90 -9.81 6.07 -3.55
N GLY A 91 -8.95 5.26 -2.92
CA GLY A 91 -8.50 3.98 -3.45
C GLY A 91 -9.65 3.00 -3.66
N TYR A 92 -10.55 2.88 -2.69
CA TYR A 92 -11.73 2.02 -2.80
C TYR A 92 -12.71 2.50 -3.87
N VAL A 93 -12.93 3.82 -3.97
CA VAL A 93 -13.73 4.40 -5.06
C VAL A 93 -13.08 4.13 -6.42
N GLY A 94 -11.76 4.34 -6.54
CA GLY A 94 -11.01 4.06 -7.76
C GLY A 94 -11.06 2.59 -8.17
N ILE A 95 -10.92 1.66 -7.21
CA ILE A 95 -11.00 0.22 -7.47
C ILE A 95 -12.40 -0.15 -7.98
N VAL A 96 -13.44 0.34 -7.34
CA VAL A 96 -14.83 0.07 -7.80
C VAL A 96 -15.09 0.71 -9.16
N TRP A 97 -14.49 1.87 -9.45
CA TRP A 97 -14.62 2.50 -10.76
C TRP A 97 -13.95 1.70 -11.88
N PHE A 98 -12.75 1.15 -11.63
CA PHE A 98 -12.00 0.37 -12.63
C PHE A 98 -12.50 -1.07 -12.79
N PHE A 99 -12.86 -1.74 -11.69
CA PHE A 99 -13.16 -3.18 -11.67
C PHE A 99 -14.65 -3.50 -11.44
N GLY A 100 -15.48 -2.47 -11.24
CA GLY A 100 -16.88 -2.65 -10.88
C GLY A 100 -17.08 -3.23 -9.46
N MET A 101 -18.34 -3.53 -9.11
CA MET A 101 -18.70 -4.22 -7.85
C MET A 101 -18.51 -5.72 -8.01
N THR A 102 -17.26 -6.16 -7.95
CA THR A 102 -16.86 -7.57 -8.11
C THR A 102 -16.12 -8.07 -6.87
N TRP A 103 -16.08 -9.39 -6.70
CA TRP A 103 -15.24 -9.98 -5.65
C TRP A 103 -13.75 -9.68 -5.85
N SER A 104 -13.30 -9.56 -7.10
CA SER A 104 -11.94 -9.13 -7.41
C SER A 104 -11.66 -7.71 -6.93
N ALA A 105 -12.64 -6.79 -7.04
CA ALA A 105 -12.50 -5.45 -6.50
C ALA A 105 -12.34 -5.47 -4.96
N ALA A 106 -13.07 -6.32 -4.25
CA ALA A 106 -12.89 -6.48 -2.80
C ALA A 106 -11.48 -6.97 -2.44
N VAL A 107 -10.96 -7.94 -3.19
CA VAL A 107 -9.59 -8.45 -3.02
C VAL A 107 -8.55 -7.36 -3.31
N TYR A 108 -8.72 -6.58 -4.37
CA TYR A 108 -7.82 -5.45 -4.66
C TYR A 108 -7.92 -4.34 -3.63
N GLY A 109 -9.08 -4.15 -2.98
CA GLY A 109 -9.24 -3.25 -1.83
C GLY A 109 -8.39 -3.69 -0.63
N ILE A 110 -8.35 -5.00 -0.35
CA ILE A 110 -7.47 -5.57 0.69
C ILE A 110 -5.99 -5.32 0.34
N LEU A 111 -5.58 -5.59 -0.90
CA LEU A 111 -4.22 -5.32 -1.37
C LEU A 111 -3.88 -3.83 -1.22
N PHE A 112 -4.76 -2.93 -1.68
CA PHE A 112 -4.56 -1.48 -1.60
C PHE A 112 -4.34 -1.03 -0.14
N SER A 113 -5.19 -1.49 0.77
CA SER A 113 -5.08 -1.19 2.20
C SER A 113 -3.76 -1.71 2.79
N ALA A 114 -3.36 -2.93 2.45
CA ALA A 114 -2.07 -3.51 2.86
C ALA A 114 -0.89 -2.68 2.35
N LEU A 115 -0.91 -2.28 1.08
CA LEU A 115 0.12 -1.43 0.48
C LEU A 115 0.20 -0.06 1.17
N LEU A 116 -0.93 0.52 1.55
CA LEU A 116 -0.96 1.80 2.26
C LEU A 116 -0.34 1.70 3.66
N VAL A 117 -0.59 0.60 4.39
CA VAL A 117 0.09 0.32 5.67
C VAL A 117 1.60 0.20 5.46
N VAL A 118 2.03 -0.58 4.45
CA VAL A 118 3.46 -0.76 4.14
C VAL A 118 4.11 0.59 3.83
N ALA A 119 3.51 1.40 2.95
CA ALA A 119 4.06 2.73 2.64
C ALA A 119 4.15 3.61 3.90
N GLY A 120 3.12 3.61 4.74
CA GLY A 120 3.09 4.40 5.97
C GLY A 120 4.11 3.95 7.02
N THR A 121 4.33 2.64 7.18
CA THR A 121 5.33 2.10 8.13
C THR A 121 6.75 2.28 7.61
N ASP A 122 6.98 2.10 6.31
CA ASP A 122 8.31 2.24 5.73
C ASP A 122 8.76 3.72 5.73
N LEU A 123 7.88 4.66 5.38
CA LEU A 123 8.16 6.10 5.48
C LEU A 123 8.44 6.57 6.90
N SER A 124 7.78 5.98 7.91
CA SER A 124 7.89 6.44 9.29
C SER A 124 9.00 5.74 10.08
N HIS A 125 9.21 4.45 9.82
CA HIS A 125 10.06 3.57 10.63
C HIS A 125 11.09 2.79 9.80
N LYS A 126 11.04 2.89 8.47
CA LYS A 126 11.89 2.12 7.52
C LYS A 126 11.74 0.60 7.73
N ILE A 127 10.52 0.15 8.01
CA ILE A 127 10.19 -1.24 8.29
C ILE A 127 8.96 -1.65 7.48
N ILE A 128 9.04 -2.80 6.83
CA ILE A 128 7.91 -3.49 6.19
C ILE A 128 7.46 -4.63 7.12
N PRO A 129 6.25 -4.52 7.74
CA PRO A 129 5.84 -5.47 8.75
C PRO A 129 5.55 -6.86 8.19
N ASN A 130 6.13 -7.89 8.80
CA ASN A 130 5.85 -9.29 8.46
C ASN A 130 4.38 -9.66 8.70
N ALA A 131 3.74 -9.02 9.69
CA ALA A 131 2.31 -9.19 9.97
C ALA A 131 1.38 -8.76 8.83
N ILE A 132 1.87 -8.01 7.84
CA ILE A 132 1.15 -7.64 6.62
C ILE A 132 1.59 -8.52 5.45
N THR A 133 2.90 -8.68 5.24
CA THR A 133 3.41 -9.35 4.03
C THR A 133 3.13 -10.84 4.00
N PHE A 134 3.32 -11.58 5.10
CA PHE A 134 3.07 -13.02 5.09
C PHE A 134 1.58 -13.38 4.98
N PRO A 135 0.67 -12.82 5.80
CA PRO A 135 -0.75 -13.05 5.58
C PRO A 135 -1.22 -12.57 4.20
N GLY A 136 -0.64 -11.44 3.72
CA GLY A 136 -0.93 -10.93 2.38
C GLY A 136 -0.56 -11.92 1.28
N ILE A 137 0.60 -12.58 1.34
CA ILE A 137 0.99 -13.63 0.39
C ILE A 137 -0.06 -14.76 0.38
N VAL A 138 -0.47 -15.23 1.56
CA VAL A 138 -1.46 -16.30 1.68
C VAL A 138 -2.81 -15.88 1.09
N VAL A 139 -3.30 -14.68 1.45
CA VAL A 139 -4.55 -14.12 0.92
C VAL A 139 -4.46 -13.94 -0.60
N GLY A 140 -3.33 -13.46 -1.12
CA GLY A 140 -3.09 -13.30 -2.56
C GLY A 140 -3.19 -14.62 -3.30
N LEU A 141 -2.49 -15.67 -2.85
CA LEU A 141 -2.52 -17.00 -3.48
C LEU A 141 -3.91 -17.66 -3.39
N LEU A 142 -4.59 -17.55 -2.23
CA LEU A 142 -5.95 -18.05 -2.09
C LEU A 142 -6.92 -17.32 -3.00
N SER A 143 -6.80 -16.00 -3.10
CA SER A 143 -7.64 -15.20 -3.99
C SER A 143 -7.34 -15.48 -5.46
N ALA A 144 -6.08 -15.72 -5.82
CA ALA A 144 -5.69 -16.14 -7.17
C ALA A 144 -6.30 -17.50 -7.54
N ALA A 145 -6.42 -18.41 -6.56
CA ALA A 145 -7.05 -19.72 -6.78
C ALA A 145 -8.57 -19.67 -6.93
N THR A 146 -9.25 -18.67 -6.36
CA THR A 146 -10.72 -18.72 -6.17
C THR A 146 -11.47 -17.53 -6.77
N VAL A 147 -10.89 -16.33 -6.78
CA VAL A 147 -11.60 -15.08 -7.07
C VAL A 147 -10.98 -14.32 -8.23
N LEU A 148 -9.65 -14.23 -8.25
CA LEU A 148 -8.95 -13.43 -9.26
C LEU A 148 -8.87 -14.16 -10.60
N PRO A 149 -9.00 -13.44 -11.73
CA PRO A 149 -9.00 -14.05 -13.06
C PRO A 149 -7.65 -14.62 -13.49
N LEU A 150 -6.57 -14.34 -12.75
CA LEU A 150 -5.22 -14.77 -13.10
C LEU A 150 -4.97 -16.28 -12.84
N GLY A 151 -5.65 -16.87 -11.86
CA GLY A 151 -5.45 -18.26 -11.47
C GLY A 151 -4.26 -18.52 -10.54
N PHE A 152 -4.30 -19.66 -9.83
CA PHE A 152 -3.31 -20.00 -8.79
C PHE A 152 -1.86 -20.04 -9.32
N PHE A 153 -1.64 -20.67 -10.46
CA PHE A 153 -0.26 -20.83 -11.01
C PHE A 153 0.35 -19.50 -11.41
N GLU A 154 -0.40 -18.59 -11.97
CA GLU A 154 0.08 -17.22 -12.29
C GLU A 154 0.37 -16.42 -11.02
N GLY A 155 -0.43 -16.54 -9.97
CA GLY A 155 -0.16 -15.94 -8.66
C GLY A 155 1.09 -16.51 -8.00
N LEU A 156 1.24 -17.85 -8.03
CA LEU A 156 2.43 -18.54 -7.51
C LEU A 156 3.69 -18.13 -8.29
N LEU A 157 3.63 -18.10 -9.61
CA LEU A 157 4.73 -17.64 -10.45
C LEU A 157 5.05 -16.16 -10.16
N GLY A 158 4.03 -15.33 -9.96
CA GLY A 158 4.22 -13.93 -9.59
C GLY A 158 4.94 -13.76 -8.25
N MET A 159 4.56 -14.55 -7.24
CA MET A 159 5.24 -14.58 -5.94
C MET A 159 6.70 -14.99 -6.09
N LEU A 160 6.96 -16.05 -6.84
CA LEU A 160 8.33 -16.59 -7.04
C LEU A 160 9.20 -15.63 -7.86
N VAL A 161 8.68 -15.07 -8.94
CA VAL A 161 9.41 -14.12 -9.79
C VAL A 161 9.65 -12.80 -9.04
N GLY A 162 8.62 -12.24 -8.41
CA GLY A 162 8.75 -10.99 -7.66
C GLY A 162 9.70 -11.11 -6.48
N GLY A 163 9.45 -12.05 -5.57
CA GLY A 163 10.29 -12.29 -4.42
C GLY A 163 11.68 -12.82 -4.80
N GLY A 164 11.73 -13.76 -5.75
CA GLY A 164 12.98 -14.39 -6.19
C GLY A 164 13.95 -13.43 -6.87
N LEU A 165 13.45 -12.52 -7.72
CA LEU A 165 14.29 -11.53 -8.38
C LEU A 165 14.96 -10.59 -7.37
N LEU A 166 14.21 -10.04 -6.42
CA LEU A 166 14.78 -9.18 -5.39
C LEU A 166 15.66 -9.96 -4.42
N TRP A 167 15.33 -11.23 -4.13
CA TRP A 167 16.18 -12.10 -3.35
C TRP A 167 17.52 -12.37 -4.03
N LEU A 168 17.53 -12.65 -5.34
CA LEU A 168 18.75 -12.82 -6.12
C LEU A 168 19.60 -11.54 -6.14
N LEU A 169 18.97 -10.37 -6.30
CA LEU A 169 19.67 -9.09 -6.22
C LEU A 169 20.25 -8.83 -4.83
N ALA A 170 19.50 -9.15 -3.76
CA ALA A 170 19.99 -9.04 -2.40
C ALA A 170 21.18 -9.98 -2.13
N TRP A 171 21.09 -11.23 -2.61
CA TRP A 171 22.15 -12.21 -2.49
C TRP A 171 23.42 -11.82 -3.29
N ALA A 172 23.27 -11.27 -4.48
CA ALA A 172 24.39 -10.87 -5.33
C ALA A 172 25.04 -9.55 -4.87
N SER A 173 24.31 -8.68 -4.19
CA SER A 173 24.76 -7.32 -3.86
C SER A 173 26.04 -7.26 -3.02
N PRO A 174 26.29 -8.10 -2.00
CA PRO A 174 27.57 -8.09 -1.26
C PRO A 174 28.77 -8.44 -2.14
N TYR A 175 28.57 -9.34 -3.12
CA TYR A 175 29.63 -9.76 -4.04
C TYR A 175 29.94 -8.69 -5.10
N LEU A 176 28.91 -7.94 -5.55
CA LEU A 176 29.07 -6.93 -6.60
C LEU A 176 29.45 -5.56 -6.05
N PHE A 177 28.92 -5.18 -4.87
CA PHE A 177 29.04 -3.82 -4.32
C PHE A 177 29.68 -3.77 -2.93
N GLY A 178 30.03 -4.91 -2.33
CA GLY A 178 30.63 -4.98 -1.00
C GLY A 178 29.72 -4.54 0.16
N LYS A 179 28.42 -4.32 -0.10
CA LYS A 179 27.41 -3.88 0.88
C LYS A 179 26.10 -4.61 0.63
N GLU A 180 25.32 -4.80 1.69
CA GLU A 180 23.94 -5.26 1.57
C GLU A 180 23.11 -4.19 0.84
N GLY A 181 22.62 -4.53 -0.34
CA GLY A 181 21.96 -3.59 -1.24
C GLY A 181 20.45 -3.47 -1.05
N MET A 182 19.78 -4.40 -0.31
CA MET A 182 18.33 -4.44 -0.27
C MET A 182 17.79 -5.05 1.03
N GLY A 183 16.71 -4.47 1.56
CA GLY A 183 16.04 -4.97 2.76
C GLY A 183 15.22 -6.24 2.49
N GLY A 184 15.26 -7.21 3.41
CA GLY A 184 14.41 -8.40 3.32
C GLY A 184 12.90 -8.11 3.33
N GLY A 185 12.49 -6.89 3.70
CA GLY A 185 11.13 -6.41 3.64
C GLY A 185 10.61 -6.24 2.21
N ASP A 186 11.43 -5.63 1.34
CA ASP A 186 11.09 -5.38 -0.07
C ASP A 186 10.86 -6.68 -0.83
N ILE A 187 11.66 -7.72 -0.55
CA ILE A 187 11.53 -9.07 -1.11
C ILE A 187 10.14 -9.64 -0.81
N LYS A 188 9.72 -9.58 0.46
CA LYS A 188 8.41 -10.10 0.90
C LYS A 188 7.25 -9.26 0.38
N LEU A 189 7.42 -7.95 0.30
CA LEU A 189 6.44 -7.04 -0.28
C LEU A 189 6.18 -7.37 -1.74
N LEU A 190 7.26 -7.54 -2.52
CA LEU A 190 7.11 -7.83 -3.95
C LEU A 190 6.60 -9.25 -4.20
N ALA A 191 6.95 -10.22 -3.35
CA ALA A 191 6.34 -11.55 -3.36
C ALA A 191 4.83 -11.47 -3.10
N MET A 192 4.40 -10.65 -2.14
CA MET A 192 2.98 -10.39 -1.88
C MET A 192 2.30 -9.75 -3.10
N ILE A 193 2.87 -8.70 -3.67
CA ILE A 193 2.31 -8.03 -4.86
C ILE A 193 2.17 -9.03 -6.01
N GLY A 194 3.20 -9.85 -6.24
CA GLY A 194 3.18 -10.88 -7.28
C GLY A 194 2.12 -11.97 -7.06
N ALA A 195 1.85 -12.34 -5.81
CA ALA A 195 0.78 -13.29 -5.47
C ALA A 195 -0.62 -12.77 -5.84
N PHE A 196 -0.87 -11.46 -5.74
CA PHE A 196 -2.13 -10.83 -6.11
C PHE A 196 -2.24 -10.50 -7.60
N LEU A 197 -1.16 -10.06 -8.23
CA LEU A 197 -1.20 -9.46 -9.57
C LEU A 197 -0.59 -10.34 -10.66
N GLY A 198 0.18 -11.37 -10.29
CA GLY A 198 0.92 -12.21 -11.22
C GLY A 198 2.31 -11.66 -11.56
N TRP A 199 3.08 -12.41 -12.35
CA TRP A 199 4.50 -12.13 -12.59
C TRP A 199 4.78 -10.90 -13.47
N LYS A 200 3.96 -10.66 -14.50
CA LYS A 200 4.13 -9.49 -15.39
C LYS A 200 3.94 -8.16 -14.65
N PRO A 201 2.84 -7.95 -13.88
CA PRO A 201 2.70 -6.78 -13.03
C PRO A 201 3.76 -6.68 -11.92
N ALA A 202 4.26 -7.80 -11.38
CA ALA A 202 5.35 -7.78 -10.41
C ALA A 202 6.64 -7.20 -11.01
N LEU A 203 7.03 -7.63 -12.23
CA LEU A 203 8.16 -7.05 -12.95
C LEU A 203 7.95 -5.56 -13.26
N MET A 204 6.77 -5.20 -13.70
CA MET A 204 6.42 -3.80 -13.94
C MET A 204 6.49 -2.96 -12.65
N THR A 205 6.07 -3.51 -11.52
CA THR A 205 6.19 -2.88 -10.20
C THR A 205 7.64 -2.53 -9.87
N ILE A 206 8.59 -3.45 -10.10
CA ILE A 206 10.02 -3.19 -9.91
C ILE A 206 10.49 -2.09 -10.84
N MET A 207 10.16 -2.17 -12.13
CA MET A 207 10.61 -1.18 -13.13
C MET A 207 10.12 0.23 -12.77
N VAL A 208 8.82 0.38 -12.52
CA VAL A 208 8.22 1.68 -12.16
C VAL A 208 8.75 2.16 -10.80
N GLY A 209 8.82 1.27 -9.80
CA GLY A 209 9.34 1.59 -8.47
C GLY A 209 10.80 2.04 -8.50
N SER A 210 11.65 1.34 -9.25
CA SER A 210 13.06 1.70 -9.43
C SER A 210 13.24 3.02 -10.18
N PHE A 211 12.44 3.25 -11.22
CA PHE A 211 12.44 4.52 -11.95
C PHE A 211 12.06 5.69 -11.04
N LEU A 212 10.94 5.58 -10.33
CA LEU A 212 10.47 6.61 -9.40
C LEU A 212 11.46 6.83 -8.25
N GLY A 213 11.98 5.74 -7.68
CA GLY A 213 12.97 5.81 -6.61
C GLY A 213 14.28 6.49 -7.05
N SER A 214 14.74 6.18 -8.27
CA SER A 214 15.91 6.83 -8.86
C SER A 214 15.67 8.31 -9.14
N LEU A 215 14.51 8.66 -9.72
CA LEU A 215 14.15 10.04 -10.02
C LEU A 215 14.09 10.89 -8.75
N VAL A 216 13.38 10.41 -7.72
CA VAL A 216 13.26 11.11 -6.43
C VAL A 216 14.60 11.14 -5.71
N GLY A 217 15.33 10.02 -5.66
CA GLY A 217 16.63 9.93 -5.00
C GLY A 217 17.65 10.89 -5.60
N VAL A 218 17.80 10.90 -6.92
CA VAL A 218 18.68 11.86 -7.62
C VAL A 218 18.23 13.30 -7.38
N GLY A 219 16.92 13.57 -7.46
CA GLY A 219 16.37 14.91 -7.18
C GLY A 219 16.73 15.41 -5.77
N LEU A 220 16.57 14.55 -4.74
CA LEU A 220 16.90 14.90 -3.35
C LEU A 220 18.41 15.12 -3.14
N ILE A 221 19.26 14.37 -3.84
CA ILE A 221 20.72 14.55 -3.78
C ILE A 221 21.14 15.85 -4.47
N VAL A 222 20.61 16.13 -5.66
CA VAL A 222 20.91 17.35 -6.44
C VAL A 222 20.45 18.60 -5.68
N THR A 223 19.29 18.53 -5.02
CA THR A 223 18.78 19.63 -4.17
C THR A 223 19.47 19.70 -2.80
N LYS A 224 20.43 18.81 -2.52
CA LYS A 224 21.18 18.74 -1.25
C LYS A 224 20.30 18.55 -0.01
N VAL A 225 19.09 18.01 -0.17
CA VAL A 225 18.18 17.66 0.94
C VAL A 225 18.70 16.45 1.69
N ILE A 226 19.29 15.48 0.96
CA ILE A 226 19.91 14.28 1.51
C ILE A 226 21.34 14.12 0.98
N ARG A 227 22.14 13.35 1.71
CA ARG A 227 23.49 12.93 1.28
C ARG A 227 23.38 11.62 0.50
N ARG A 228 24.41 11.28 -0.29
CA ARG A 228 24.48 10.00 -1.04
C ARG A 228 24.47 8.77 -0.14
N GLU A 229 24.82 8.93 1.13
CA GLU A 229 24.90 7.86 2.12
C GLU A 229 23.59 7.66 2.87
N ASP A 230 22.64 8.59 2.74
CA ASP A 230 21.36 8.52 3.45
C ASP A 230 20.45 7.45 2.84
N TYR A 231 19.87 6.64 3.71
CA TYR A 231 18.95 5.57 3.31
C TYR A 231 17.56 6.15 2.98
N ILE A 232 17.11 5.90 1.75
CA ILE A 232 15.76 6.19 1.27
C ILE A 232 14.93 4.92 1.35
N PRO A 233 13.76 4.91 2.01
CA PRO A 233 12.89 3.72 2.04
C PRO A 233 12.39 3.41 0.62
N PHE A 234 12.55 2.15 0.18
CA PHE A 234 12.19 1.73 -1.18
C PHE A 234 10.73 1.24 -1.28
N GLY A 235 10.14 0.78 -0.16
CA GLY A 235 8.77 0.29 -0.11
C GLY A 235 7.73 1.24 -0.70
N PRO A 236 7.72 2.56 -0.41
CA PRO A 236 6.76 3.50 -1.01
C PRO A 236 6.83 3.55 -2.55
N PHE A 237 8.02 3.40 -3.15
CA PHE A 237 8.17 3.36 -4.60
C PHE A 237 7.65 2.04 -5.19
N LEU A 238 7.87 0.92 -4.50
CA LEU A 238 7.25 -0.36 -4.87
C LEU A 238 5.73 -0.28 -4.78
N VAL A 239 5.18 0.38 -3.75
CA VAL A 239 3.75 0.61 -3.61
C VAL A 239 3.21 1.42 -4.79
N CYS A 240 3.85 2.52 -5.16
CA CYS A 240 3.48 3.30 -6.35
C CYS A 240 3.53 2.45 -7.62
N GLY A 241 4.60 1.67 -7.80
CA GLY A 241 4.74 0.74 -8.92
C GLY A 241 3.63 -0.32 -8.96
N ALA A 242 3.24 -0.88 -7.81
CA ALA A 242 2.15 -1.84 -7.70
C ALA A 242 0.78 -1.21 -8.06
N LEU A 243 0.53 0.03 -7.64
CA LEU A 243 -0.70 0.74 -8.00
C LEU A 243 -0.75 1.06 -9.50
N VAL A 244 0.36 1.51 -10.09
CA VAL A 244 0.45 1.69 -11.56
C VAL A 244 0.20 0.37 -12.27
N SER A 245 0.79 -0.73 -11.80
CA SER A 245 0.59 -2.06 -12.38
C SER A 245 -0.84 -2.56 -12.23
N LEU A 246 -1.49 -2.30 -11.10
CA LEU A 246 -2.88 -2.68 -10.85
C LEU A 246 -3.86 -1.97 -11.78
N PHE A 247 -3.75 -0.65 -11.91
CA PHE A 247 -4.71 0.15 -12.66
C PHE A 247 -4.40 0.25 -14.16
N PHE A 248 -3.13 0.28 -14.52
CA PHE A 248 -2.70 0.55 -15.89
C PHE A 248 -1.87 -0.57 -16.52
N GLY A 249 -1.62 -1.67 -15.79
CA GLY A 249 -0.74 -2.74 -16.24
C GLY A 249 -1.13 -3.35 -17.58
N GLN A 250 -2.42 -3.63 -17.80
CA GLN A 250 -2.91 -4.18 -19.07
C GLN A 250 -2.75 -3.20 -20.24
N SER A 251 -3.06 -1.92 -20.00
CA SER A 251 -2.92 -0.87 -21.05
C SER A 251 -1.47 -0.66 -21.45
N LEU A 252 -0.57 -0.63 -20.47
CA LEU A 252 0.87 -0.46 -20.70
C LEU A 252 1.49 -1.66 -21.41
N LEU A 253 1.11 -2.88 -21.01
CA LEU A 253 1.54 -4.10 -21.69
C LEU A 253 1.01 -4.17 -23.12
N GLY A 254 -0.25 -3.81 -23.38
CA GLY A 254 -0.84 -3.75 -24.71
C GLY A 254 -0.16 -2.72 -25.59
N TRP A 255 0.14 -1.54 -25.06
CA TRP A 255 0.92 -0.52 -25.77
C TRP A 255 2.32 -1.00 -26.15
N TYR A 256 3.04 -1.62 -25.21
CA TYR A 256 4.37 -2.17 -25.46
C TYR A 256 4.38 -3.27 -26.53
N GLN A 257 3.39 -4.19 -26.48
CA GLN A 257 3.23 -5.24 -27.50
C GLN A 257 2.91 -4.65 -28.89
N GLY A 258 2.12 -3.59 -28.95
CA GLY A 258 1.84 -2.87 -30.19
C GLY A 258 3.09 -2.23 -30.82
N LEU A 259 4.03 -1.73 -30.00
CA LEU A 259 5.31 -1.21 -30.48
C LEU A 259 6.26 -2.29 -31.03
N LEU A 260 6.15 -3.53 -30.52
CA LEU A 260 7.00 -4.64 -30.99
C LEU A 260 6.44 -5.34 -32.24
N ALA A 261 5.15 -5.16 -32.50
CA ALA A 261 4.45 -5.79 -33.64
C ALA A 261 4.39 -4.89 -34.89
N GLY A 262 4.76 -3.61 -34.80
CA GLY A 262 4.86 -2.64 -35.88
C GLY A 262 6.28 -2.39 -36.31
#